data_9290e09569ae798e5312472648bc6689
#
_entry.id   9290e09569ae798e5312472648bc6689
#
_cell.length_a   1.000
_cell.length_b   1.000
_cell.length_c   1.000
_cell.angle_alpha   90.00
_cell.angle_beta   90.00
_cell.angle_gamma   90.00
#
_symmetry.space_group_name_H-M   'P 1'
#
loop_
_entity.id
_entity.type
_entity.pdbx_description
1 polymer ?
#
loop_
_entity_poly.entity_id
_entity_poly.type
_entity_poly.pdbx_seq_one_letter_code
_entity_poly.pdbx_strand_id
1 'polypeptide(L)'
;SKEPDRLFGLRRMDRAALAVLRAMLTKTGDGTVFPLEGGAFLKSRAEVEYPDLQIHFYPGVPATTGVRVPFQKTPPGVHDGYGYGGTICQLRPESRGEIRLRSADPFASPVIRANYLSTETDRLTMRAGFKIMRDILQQQAFAKFNGHEYMPGPQVQSDSDIDAYIAANANTVYHPVGTCRMGMDEQSVVDGQLRVRGVEGLRISDASIMPTLVSANTNAPTIMIAEKTADMILRGAA
;
A
#
# COMPACT_ATOMS: atom_id res chain seq x y z
N SER A 1 11.06 -17.95 8.83
CA SER A 1 10.31 -18.68 9.87
C SER A 1 10.89 -20.08 10.07
N LYS A 2 10.76 -20.64 11.24
CA LYS A 2 11.07 -22.03 11.56
C LYS A 2 9.93 -22.97 11.19
N GLU A 3 8.72 -22.47 11.11
CA GLU A 3 7.50 -23.22 10.80
C GLU A 3 7.02 -22.93 9.37
N PRO A 4 6.39 -23.89 8.70
CA PRO A 4 5.79 -23.67 7.38
C PRO A 4 4.76 -22.55 7.43
N ASP A 5 4.86 -21.61 6.49
CA ASP A 5 3.84 -20.61 6.30
C ASP A 5 2.74 -21.10 5.34
N ARG A 6 1.56 -20.52 5.46
CA ARG A 6 0.38 -20.86 4.67
C ARG A 6 0.57 -20.64 3.16
N LEU A 7 1.32 -19.58 2.81
CA LEU A 7 1.49 -19.17 1.41
C LEU A 7 2.54 -20.00 0.69
N PHE A 8 3.46 -20.62 1.42
CA PHE A 8 4.52 -21.44 0.82
C PHE A 8 3.98 -22.55 -0.08
N GLY A 9 2.92 -23.21 0.35
CA GLY A 9 2.24 -24.23 -0.44
C GLY A 9 1.65 -23.71 -1.74
N LEU A 10 1.11 -22.48 -1.73
CA LEU A 10 0.44 -21.86 -2.88
C LEU A 10 1.42 -21.37 -3.96
N ARG A 11 2.72 -21.37 -3.69
CA ARG A 11 3.73 -21.06 -4.71
C ARG A 11 3.82 -22.14 -5.82
N ARG A 12 3.38 -23.36 -5.55
CA ARG A 12 3.35 -24.43 -6.56
C ARG A 12 2.06 -24.38 -7.35
N MET A 13 2.15 -24.39 -8.67
CA MET A 13 0.99 -24.31 -9.59
C MET A 13 -0.06 -25.37 -9.32
N ASP A 14 0.36 -26.61 -9.08
CA ASP A 14 -0.55 -27.73 -8.79
C ASP A 14 -1.33 -27.50 -7.49
N ARG A 15 -0.67 -27.02 -6.45
CA ARG A 15 -1.31 -26.71 -5.15
C ARG A 15 -2.18 -25.46 -5.26
N ALA A 16 -1.72 -24.43 -5.97
CA ALA A 16 -2.51 -23.24 -6.23
C ALA A 16 -3.80 -23.59 -7.01
N ALA A 17 -3.68 -24.39 -8.08
CA ALA A 17 -4.83 -24.85 -8.85
C ALA A 17 -5.83 -25.66 -7.99
N LEU A 18 -5.31 -26.55 -7.14
CA LEU A 18 -6.16 -27.32 -6.23
C LEU A 18 -6.86 -26.42 -5.19
N ALA A 19 -6.13 -25.41 -4.66
CA ALA A 19 -6.71 -24.44 -3.73
C ALA A 19 -7.83 -23.61 -4.38
N VAL A 20 -7.62 -23.16 -5.62
CA VAL A 20 -8.65 -22.46 -6.40
C VAL A 20 -9.85 -23.35 -6.68
N LEU A 21 -9.62 -24.59 -7.14
CA LEU A 21 -10.70 -25.55 -7.38
C LEU A 21 -11.52 -25.82 -6.11
N ARG A 22 -10.85 -26.06 -4.98
CA ARG A 22 -11.50 -26.20 -3.69
C ARG A 22 -12.32 -24.96 -3.31
N ALA A 23 -11.76 -23.77 -3.48
CA ALA A 23 -12.45 -22.50 -3.21
C ALA A 23 -13.73 -22.37 -4.06
N MET A 24 -13.66 -22.73 -5.34
CA MET A 24 -14.81 -22.68 -6.25
C MET A 24 -15.91 -23.67 -5.87
N LEU A 25 -15.54 -24.89 -5.51
CA LEU A 25 -16.51 -25.97 -5.22
C LEU A 25 -17.10 -25.89 -3.80
N THR A 26 -16.27 -25.58 -2.81
CA THR A 26 -16.67 -25.63 -1.40
C THR A 26 -16.71 -24.28 -0.70
N LYS A 27 -16.22 -23.21 -1.37
CA LYS A 27 -16.04 -21.85 -0.80
C LYS A 27 -15.20 -21.85 0.48
N THR A 28 -14.26 -22.79 0.58
CA THR A 28 -13.36 -22.96 1.74
C THR A 28 -11.91 -23.14 1.31
N GLY A 29 -10.99 -22.99 2.27
CA GLY A 29 -9.55 -23.23 2.09
C GLY A 29 -8.76 -22.02 1.64
N ASP A 30 -7.47 -22.21 1.42
CA ASP A 30 -6.50 -21.12 1.19
C ASP A 30 -6.77 -20.29 -0.08
N GLY A 31 -7.50 -20.81 -1.04
CA GLY A 31 -7.93 -20.06 -2.23
C GLY A 31 -9.04 -19.04 -1.98
N THR A 32 -9.65 -19.00 -0.78
CA THR A 32 -10.68 -18.02 -0.41
C THR A 32 -10.14 -16.89 0.46
N VAL A 33 -8.89 -16.95 0.87
CA VAL A 33 -8.29 -16.03 1.81
C VAL A 33 -7.32 -15.09 1.08
N PHE A 34 -7.49 -13.79 1.30
CA PHE A 34 -6.49 -12.82 0.87
C PHE A 34 -5.30 -12.86 1.84
N PRO A 35 -4.06 -12.86 1.35
CA PRO A 35 -2.87 -13.10 2.19
C PRO A 35 -2.49 -11.93 3.13
N LEU A 36 -3.36 -10.99 3.38
CA LEU A 36 -3.20 -9.89 4.34
C LEU A 36 -4.21 -10.08 5.48
N GLU A 37 -3.96 -11.07 6.35
CA GLU A 37 -4.89 -11.51 7.39
C GLU A 37 -4.85 -10.65 8.66
N GLY A 38 -3.82 -9.83 8.84
CA GLY A 38 -3.64 -8.98 10.01
C GLY A 38 -3.18 -7.59 9.65
N GLY A 39 -3.48 -6.65 10.52
CA GLY A 39 -3.02 -5.28 10.37
C GLY A 39 -3.16 -4.48 11.64
N ALA A 40 -2.53 -3.32 11.68
CA ALA A 40 -2.60 -2.39 12.81
C ALA A 40 -2.53 -0.95 12.31
N PHE A 41 -3.23 -0.07 13.04
CA PHE A 41 -3.07 1.37 12.94
C PHE A 41 -2.33 1.84 14.19
N LEU A 42 -1.19 2.50 14.00
CA LEU A 42 -0.26 2.84 15.07
C LEU A 42 0.16 4.30 14.96
N LYS A 43 0.62 4.84 16.07
CA LYS A 43 1.28 6.15 16.14
C LYS A 43 2.78 5.95 15.98
N SER A 44 3.42 6.72 15.10
CA SER A 44 4.88 6.73 14.94
C SER A 44 5.60 7.28 16.17
N ARG A 45 4.93 8.18 16.89
CA ARG A 45 5.42 8.83 18.13
C ARG A 45 4.23 9.24 18.99
N ALA A 46 4.49 9.50 20.27
CA ALA A 46 3.44 9.78 21.28
C ALA A 46 2.66 11.08 20.99
N GLU A 47 3.32 12.06 20.38
CA GLU A 47 2.80 13.42 20.16
C GLU A 47 1.79 13.51 19.02
N VAL A 48 1.72 12.52 18.12
CA VAL A 48 0.72 12.57 17.06
C VAL A 48 -0.67 12.30 17.61
N GLU A 49 -1.63 13.10 17.19
CA GLU A 49 -3.01 13.05 17.70
C GLU A 49 -3.71 11.73 17.31
N TYR A 50 -3.51 11.28 16.09
CA TYR A 50 -4.14 10.09 15.52
C TYR A 50 -3.10 9.13 14.94
N PRO A 51 -3.42 7.83 14.76
CA PRO A 51 -2.54 6.92 14.05
C PRO A 51 -2.10 7.48 12.70
N ASP A 52 -0.80 7.42 12.43
CA ASP A 52 -0.16 7.92 11.22
C ASP A 52 0.58 6.82 10.45
N LEU A 53 0.53 5.58 10.96
CA LEU A 53 1.08 4.38 10.37
C LEU A 53 0.03 3.28 10.25
N GLN A 54 0.07 2.52 9.17
CA GLN A 54 -0.65 1.28 9.00
C GLN A 54 0.32 0.15 8.71
N ILE A 55 0.12 -0.98 9.37
CA ILE A 55 0.84 -2.24 9.10
C ILE A 55 -0.10 -3.20 8.40
N HIS A 56 0.37 -3.79 7.31
CA HIS A 56 -0.23 -4.94 6.66
C HIS A 56 0.63 -6.16 6.94
N PHE A 57 0.15 -7.04 7.80
CA PHE A 57 0.85 -8.30 8.12
C PHE A 57 0.48 -9.40 7.13
N TYR A 58 1.47 -10.17 6.70
CA TYR A 58 1.27 -11.32 5.83
C TYR A 58 2.01 -12.56 6.36
N PRO A 59 1.33 -13.73 6.37
CA PRO A 59 1.88 -14.99 6.86
C PRO A 59 2.67 -15.69 5.76
N GLY A 60 3.67 -15.04 5.18
CA GLY A 60 4.49 -15.57 4.10
C GLY A 60 5.58 -14.59 3.69
N VAL A 61 6.53 -15.05 2.87
CA VAL A 61 7.50 -14.15 2.21
C VAL A 61 6.94 -13.78 0.84
N PRO A 62 6.90 -12.48 0.47
CA PRO A 62 6.55 -12.09 -0.88
C PRO A 62 7.40 -12.86 -1.89
N ALA A 63 6.75 -13.52 -2.84
CA ALA A 63 7.45 -14.32 -3.82
C ALA A 63 8.34 -13.42 -4.68
N THR A 64 9.65 -13.53 -4.51
CA THR A 64 10.63 -12.92 -5.42
C THR A 64 10.70 -13.69 -6.76
N THR A 65 10.14 -14.90 -6.78
CA THR A 65 9.99 -15.75 -7.97
C THR A 65 8.56 -16.19 -8.04
N GLY A 66 7.85 -15.90 -9.08
CA GLY A 66 6.47 -16.26 -9.34
C GLY A 66 6.06 -17.70 -8.97
N VAL A 67 4.93 -18.13 -9.47
CA VAL A 67 4.39 -19.47 -9.23
C VAL A 67 5.38 -20.53 -9.77
N ARG A 68 5.71 -21.55 -8.96
CA ARG A 68 6.67 -22.61 -9.28
C ARG A 68 5.98 -23.78 -9.96
N VAL A 69 6.63 -24.31 -10.99
CA VAL A 69 6.21 -25.59 -11.58
C VAL A 69 6.66 -26.75 -10.66
N PRO A 70 5.85 -27.82 -10.49
CA PRO A 70 6.28 -29.02 -9.78
C PRO A 70 7.65 -29.48 -10.28
N PHE A 71 8.53 -29.89 -9.37
CA PHE A 71 9.90 -30.37 -9.64
C PHE A 71 10.92 -29.30 -10.10
N GLN A 72 10.54 -28.05 -10.26
CA GLN A 72 11.49 -26.97 -10.56
C GLN A 72 12.36 -26.64 -9.34
N LYS A 73 13.68 -26.63 -9.55
CA LYS A 73 14.63 -26.17 -8.51
C LYS A 73 14.51 -24.66 -8.32
N THR A 74 14.70 -24.21 -7.09
CA THR A 74 14.77 -22.78 -6.77
C THR A 74 16.02 -22.17 -7.42
N PRO A 75 15.91 -21.07 -8.16
CA PRO A 75 17.07 -20.38 -8.70
C PRO A 75 18.02 -19.93 -7.59
N PRO A 76 19.34 -19.87 -7.86
CA PRO A 76 20.30 -19.33 -6.90
C PRO A 76 19.93 -17.90 -6.46
N GLY A 77 20.11 -17.57 -5.20
CA GLY A 77 19.81 -16.25 -4.65
C GLY A 77 18.34 -15.99 -4.33
N VAL A 78 17.47 -16.95 -4.60
CA VAL A 78 16.05 -16.85 -4.27
C VAL A 78 15.78 -17.51 -2.92
N HIS A 79 15.13 -16.78 -2.01
CA HIS A 79 14.69 -17.35 -0.74
C HIS A 79 13.60 -18.40 -0.97
N ASP A 80 13.87 -19.63 -0.54
CA ASP A 80 12.97 -20.79 -0.67
C ASP A 80 12.55 -21.33 0.72
N GLY A 81 12.53 -20.45 1.72
CA GLY A 81 12.13 -20.79 3.08
C GLY A 81 10.76 -20.28 3.43
N TYR A 82 10.32 -20.68 4.59
CA TYR A 82 9.12 -20.15 5.23
C TYR A 82 9.40 -18.77 5.81
N GLY A 83 8.40 -17.90 5.80
CA GLY A 83 8.56 -16.56 6.34
C GLY A 83 7.24 -15.90 6.66
N TYR A 84 7.32 -14.79 7.32
CA TYR A 84 6.22 -13.86 7.55
C TYR A 84 6.80 -12.46 7.70
N GLY A 85 5.97 -11.47 7.56
CA GLY A 85 6.41 -10.09 7.64
C GLY A 85 5.26 -9.11 7.57
N GLY A 86 5.59 -7.87 7.31
CA GLY A 86 4.61 -6.83 7.10
C GLY A 86 5.15 -5.70 6.26
N THR A 87 4.22 -4.99 5.65
CA THR A 87 4.49 -3.73 4.98
C THR A 87 3.96 -2.61 5.85
N ILE A 88 4.76 -1.56 6.00
CA ILE A 88 4.39 -0.36 6.74
C ILE A 88 4.05 0.72 5.72
N CYS A 89 2.93 1.39 5.90
CA CYS A 89 2.62 2.57 5.12
C CYS A 89 2.29 3.77 6.01
N GLN A 90 2.72 4.94 5.55
CA GLN A 90 2.39 6.20 6.16
C GLN A 90 0.98 6.63 5.73
N LEU A 91 0.16 7.05 6.70
CA LEU A 91 -1.22 7.45 6.48
C LEU A 91 -1.39 8.93 6.17
N ARG A 92 -0.43 9.76 6.56
CA ARG A 92 -0.49 11.23 6.43
C ARG A 92 0.80 11.80 5.85
N PRO A 93 1.17 11.41 4.61
CA PRO A 93 2.37 11.92 3.99
C PRO A 93 2.27 13.43 3.74
N GLU A 94 3.36 14.16 4.01
CA GLU A 94 3.50 15.57 3.68
C GLU A 94 4.15 15.78 2.30
N SER A 95 4.93 14.82 1.83
CA SER A 95 5.53 14.86 0.49
C SER A 95 4.48 14.99 -0.59
N ARG A 96 4.75 15.83 -1.59
CA ARG A 96 3.85 16.05 -2.72
C ARG A 96 4.58 15.77 -4.02
N GLY A 97 3.88 15.06 -4.90
CA GLY A 97 4.29 14.80 -6.27
C GLY A 97 3.44 15.59 -7.27
N GLU A 98 3.66 15.32 -8.53
CA GLU A 98 2.93 15.97 -9.62
C GLU A 98 2.74 15.03 -10.81
N ILE A 99 1.68 15.29 -11.57
CA ILE A 99 1.45 14.70 -12.88
C ILE A 99 1.40 15.84 -13.90
N ARG A 100 2.16 15.73 -14.99
CA ARG A 100 2.21 16.72 -16.06
C ARG A 100 2.06 16.08 -17.42
N LEU A 101 1.53 16.83 -18.37
CA LEU A 101 1.56 16.43 -19.78
C LEU A 101 3.01 16.36 -20.25
N ARG A 102 3.36 15.33 -20.99
CA ARG A 102 4.68 15.20 -21.62
C ARG A 102 4.81 16.04 -22.87
N SER A 103 3.72 16.16 -23.64
CA SER A 103 3.62 16.88 -24.91
C SER A 103 2.16 17.18 -25.21
N ALA A 104 1.88 17.79 -26.35
CA ALA A 104 0.54 18.02 -26.88
C ALA A 104 -0.10 16.74 -27.50
N ASP A 105 0.67 15.66 -27.65
CA ASP A 105 0.15 14.37 -28.12
C ASP A 105 -0.70 13.72 -27.01
N PRO A 106 -2.03 13.53 -27.22
CA PRO A 106 -2.91 12.96 -26.21
C PRO A 106 -2.62 11.48 -25.90
N PHE A 107 -1.86 10.78 -26.72
CA PHE A 107 -1.45 9.38 -26.52
C PHE A 107 -0.11 9.25 -25.81
N ALA A 108 0.64 10.34 -25.64
CA ALA A 108 1.88 10.32 -24.90
C ALA A 108 1.61 10.07 -23.39
N SER A 109 2.31 9.09 -22.81
CA SER A 109 2.22 8.84 -21.36
C SER A 109 2.60 10.08 -20.55
N PRO A 110 1.86 10.42 -19.49
CA PRO A 110 2.18 11.59 -18.66
C PRO A 110 3.52 11.45 -17.97
N VAL A 111 4.08 12.57 -17.55
CA VAL A 111 5.22 12.59 -16.61
C VAL A 111 4.65 12.48 -15.20
N ILE A 112 5.02 11.42 -14.49
CA ILE A 112 4.61 11.17 -13.11
C ILE A 112 5.84 11.31 -12.22
N ARG A 113 5.80 12.24 -11.28
CA ARG A 113 6.83 12.47 -10.26
C ARG A 113 6.19 12.24 -8.89
N ALA A 114 6.42 11.09 -8.30
CA ALA A 114 5.83 10.74 -7.00
C ALA A 114 6.42 11.56 -5.85
N ASN A 115 7.72 11.85 -5.90
CA ASN A 115 8.46 12.65 -4.92
C ASN A 115 8.30 12.16 -3.47
N TYR A 116 8.29 10.83 -3.27
CA TYR A 116 8.17 10.22 -1.95
C TYR A 116 9.33 10.61 -1.03
N LEU A 117 9.06 10.65 0.30
CA LEU A 117 10.06 10.89 1.34
C LEU A 117 10.83 12.23 1.19
N SER A 118 10.24 13.21 0.51
CA SER A 118 10.89 14.50 0.30
C SER A 118 10.94 15.36 1.57
N THR A 119 10.01 15.15 2.50
CA THR A 119 9.98 15.86 3.79
C THR A 119 10.70 15.07 4.89
N GLU A 120 11.18 15.79 5.90
CA GLU A 120 11.80 15.17 7.07
C GLU A 120 10.77 14.38 7.89
N THR A 121 9.56 14.93 8.05
CA THR A 121 8.45 14.28 8.74
C THR A 121 8.17 12.89 8.16
N ASP A 122 8.13 12.76 6.84
CA ASP A 122 7.85 11.48 6.18
C ASP A 122 8.97 10.47 6.45
N ARG A 123 10.24 10.89 6.38
CA ARG A 123 11.39 10.02 6.67
C ARG A 123 11.39 9.56 8.11
N LEU A 124 11.16 10.46 9.07
CA LEU A 124 11.11 10.13 10.50
C LEU A 124 9.95 9.18 10.82
N THR A 125 8.77 9.42 10.24
CA THR A 125 7.59 8.56 10.42
C THR A 125 7.84 7.15 9.88
N MET A 126 8.41 7.02 8.69
CA MET A 126 8.72 5.71 8.10
C MET A 126 9.82 4.98 8.87
N ARG A 127 10.86 5.69 9.35
CA ARG A 127 11.90 5.11 10.21
C ARG A 127 11.33 4.60 11.53
N ALA A 128 10.45 5.37 12.17
CA ALA A 128 9.75 4.94 13.38
C ALA A 128 8.91 3.69 13.12
N GLY A 129 8.14 3.68 12.04
CA GLY A 129 7.35 2.52 11.63
C GLY A 129 8.20 1.27 11.42
N PHE A 130 9.35 1.40 10.76
CA PHE A 130 10.29 0.31 10.57
C PHE A 130 10.77 -0.29 11.91
N LYS A 131 11.16 0.56 12.87
CA LYS A 131 11.58 0.13 14.21
C LYS A 131 10.46 -0.56 14.97
N ILE A 132 9.25 0.01 14.93
CA ILE A 132 8.05 -0.57 15.57
C ILE A 132 7.75 -1.95 14.99
N MET A 133 7.80 -2.10 13.65
CA MET A 133 7.55 -3.40 13.01
C MET A 133 8.56 -4.45 13.42
N ARG A 134 9.86 -4.08 13.48
CA ARG A 134 10.91 -4.98 13.92
C ARG A 134 10.71 -5.41 15.37
N ASP A 135 10.33 -4.47 16.26
CA ASP A 135 10.01 -4.76 17.65
C ASP A 135 8.80 -5.70 17.78
N ILE A 136 7.72 -5.46 17.03
CA ILE A 136 6.55 -6.35 17.01
C ILE A 136 6.96 -7.78 16.63
N LEU A 137 7.75 -7.96 15.58
CA LEU A 137 8.16 -9.27 15.11
C LEU A 137 9.14 -9.98 16.06
N GLN A 138 9.80 -9.25 16.97
CA GLN A 138 10.68 -9.80 18.00
C GLN A 138 9.95 -10.18 19.30
N GLN A 139 8.67 -9.86 19.44
CA GLN A 139 7.90 -10.18 20.65
C GLN A 139 7.82 -11.68 20.91
N GLN A 140 7.71 -12.04 22.18
CA GLN A 140 7.68 -13.44 22.65
C GLN A 140 6.62 -14.29 21.94
N ALA A 141 5.49 -13.69 21.55
CA ALA A 141 4.43 -14.37 20.79
C ALA A 141 4.93 -14.96 19.47
N PHE A 142 5.94 -14.34 18.85
CA PHE A 142 6.56 -14.81 17.60
C PHE A 142 7.75 -15.76 17.82
N ALA A 143 8.23 -15.96 19.05
CA ALA A 143 9.49 -16.67 19.34
C ALA A 143 9.56 -18.08 18.74
N LYS A 144 8.44 -18.82 18.73
CA LYS A 144 8.37 -20.16 18.15
C LYS A 144 8.49 -20.16 16.61
N PHE A 145 8.14 -19.05 15.96
CA PHE A 145 8.20 -18.90 14.50
C PHE A 145 9.49 -18.22 14.04
N ASN A 146 10.13 -17.42 14.91
CA ASN A 146 11.29 -16.62 14.54
C ASN A 146 12.48 -17.48 14.10
N GLY A 147 12.94 -17.22 12.88
CA GLY A 147 14.25 -17.61 12.38
C GLY A 147 15.19 -16.40 12.38
N HIS A 148 15.91 -16.21 11.26
CA HIS A 148 16.70 -15.01 11.01
C HIS A 148 15.86 -13.97 10.26
N GLU A 149 16.19 -12.71 10.45
CA GLU A 149 15.65 -11.62 9.65
C GLU A 149 16.23 -11.73 8.22
N TYR A 150 15.34 -11.93 7.23
CA TYR A 150 15.73 -12.09 5.84
C TYR A 150 15.85 -10.74 5.12
N MET A 151 14.89 -9.85 5.35
CA MET A 151 14.83 -8.54 4.73
C MET A 151 14.38 -7.50 5.76
N PRO A 152 15.14 -6.42 5.96
CA PRO A 152 16.39 -6.03 5.26
C PRO A 152 17.63 -6.84 5.66
N GLY A 153 17.57 -7.60 6.75
CA GLY A 153 18.69 -8.34 7.31
C GLY A 153 19.40 -7.61 8.47
N PRO A 154 20.22 -8.33 9.22
CA PRO A 154 20.79 -7.84 10.48
C PRO A 154 21.82 -6.71 10.31
N GLN A 155 22.26 -6.42 9.10
CA GLN A 155 23.22 -5.34 8.82
C GLN A 155 22.59 -3.94 8.86
N VAL A 156 21.26 -3.82 8.72
CA VAL A 156 20.53 -2.55 8.73
C VAL A 156 20.14 -2.22 10.17
N GLN A 157 20.98 -1.45 10.89
CA GLN A 157 20.79 -1.18 12.33
C GLN A 157 20.71 0.32 12.66
N SER A 158 21.62 1.13 12.11
CA SER A 158 21.62 2.56 12.38
C SER A 158 20.47 3.28 11.69
N ASP A 159 20.13 4.48 12.17
CA ASP A 159 19.12 5.32 11.53
C ASP A 159 19.46 5.62 10.08
N SER A 160 20.74 5.83 9.77
CA SER A 160 21.21 6.03 8.41
C SER A 160 21.03 4.79 7.52
N ASP A 161 21.29 3.59 8.05
CA ASP A 161 21.08 2.34 7.30
C ASP A 161 19.60 2.12 7.02
N ILE A 162 18.75 2.39 8.03
CA ILE A 162 17.29 2.27 7.90
C ILE A 162 16.77 3.26 6.85
N ASP A 163 17.20 4.51 6.89
CA ASP A 163 16.81 5.52 5.92
C ASP A 163 17.25 5.16 4.49
N ALA A 164 18.48 4.69 4.34
CA ALA A 164 18.99 4.23 3.06
C ALA A 164 18.19 3.04 2.52
N TYR A 165 17.88 2.09 3.40
CA TYR A 165 17.02 0.95 3.04
C TYR A 165 15.63 1.37 2.62
N ILE A 166 14.98 2.26 3.39
CA ILE A 166 13.65 2.80 3.09
C ILE A 166 13.68 3.53 1.74
N ALA A 167 14.65 4.41 1.51
CA ALA A 167 14.78 5.17 0.26
C ALA A 167 14.95 4.26 -0.98
N ALA A 168 15.66 3.14 -0.83
CA ALA A 168 15.88 2.20 -1.92
C ALA A 168 14.70 1.24 -2.18
N ASN A 169 13.83 1.00 -1.18
CA ASN A 169 12.81 -0.05 -1.26
C ASN A 169 11.37 0.45 -1.09
N ALA A 170 11.18 1.71 -0.67
CA ALA A 170 9.84 2.27 -0.51
C ALA A 170 9.11 2.35 -1.85
N ASN A 171 7.83 1.99 -1.81
CA ASN A 171 6.96 2.02 -2.98
C ASN A 171 5.57 2.51 -2.57
N THR A 172 4.72 2.74 -3.56
CA THR A 172 3.32 3.09 -3.32
C THR A 172 2.54 1.91 -2.75
N VAL A 173 1.53 2.21 -1.91
CA VAL A 173 0.47 1.25 -1.55
C VAL A 173 -0.78 1.43 -2.40
N TYR A 174 -0.63 2.08 -3.57
CA TYR A 174 -1.66 2.26 -4.59
C TYR A 174 -2.87 3.11 -4.15
N HIS A 175 -2.64 4.08 -3.29
CA HIS A 175 -3.64 5.04 -2.82
C HIS A 175 -3.30 6.50 -3.19
N PRO A 176 -2.96 6.83 -4.47
CA PRO A 176 -2.71 8.20 -4.86
C PRO A 176 -4.00 9.03 -4.86
N VAL A 177 -3.88 10.30 -4.43
CA VAL A 177 -4.98 11.26 -4.38
C VAL A 177 -4.48 12.66 -4.76
N GLY A 178 -5.40 13.61 -4.96
CA GLY A 178 -5.09 15.04 -4.96
C GLY A 178 -4.68 15.65 -6.29
N THR A 179 -4.56 14.90 -7.38
CA THR A 179 -4.16 15.44 -8.70
C THR A 179 -5.20 16.37 -9.32
N CYS A 180 -6.47 16.26 -8.89
CA CYS A 180 -7.58 17.16 -9.26
C CYS A 180 -8.27 17.68 -7.99
N ARG A 181 -7.48 18.09 -6.98
CA ARG A 181 -7.99 18.41 -5.66
C ARG A 181 -9.14 19.41 -5.68
N MET A 182 -10.14 19.18 -4.83
CA MET A 182 -11.19 20.15 -4.58
C MET A 182 -10.71 21.24 -3.61
N GLY A 183 -11.30 22.42 -3.70
CA GLY A 183 -11.01 23.53 -2.80
C GLY A 183 -11.66 24.83 -3.21
N MET A 184 -11.46 25.86 -2.38
CA MET A 184 -11.97 27.20 -2.61
C MET A 184 -10.91 28.15 -3.21
N ASP A 185 -9.65 27.75 -3.21
CA ASP A 185 -8.55 28.54 -3.75
C ASP A 185 -8.39 28.40 -5.27
N GLU A 186 -7.67 29.32 -5.89
CA GLU A 186 -7.47 29.38 -7.35
C GLU A 186 -6.71 28.18 -7.92
N GLN A 187 -5.93 27.46 -7.11
CA GLN A 187 -5.17 26.27 -7.52
C GLN A 187 -5.99 24.98 -7.44
N SER A 188 -7.21 25.04 -6.89
CA SER A 188 -8.09 23.87 -6.88
C SER A 188 -8.67 23.62 -8.27
N VAL A 189 -8.67 22.34 -8.69
CA VAL A 189 -9.17 21.91 -9.99
C VAL A 189 -10.69 21.87 -10.02
N VAL A 190 -11.31 21.43 -8.92
CA VAL A 190 -12.76 21.38 -8.80
C VAL A 190 -13.25 22.15 -7.56
N ASP A 191 -14.50 22.60 -7.64
CA ASP A 191 -15.20 23.24 -6.52
C ASP A 191 -15.84 22.21 -5.56
N GLY A 192 -16.54 22.66 -4.52
CA GLY A 192 -17.23 21.80 -3.55
C GLY A 192 -18.39 20.98 -4.12
N GLN A 193 -18.80 21.24 -5.37
CA GLN A 193 -19.76 20.43 -6.13
C GLN A 193 -19.09 19.59 -7.20
N LEU A 194 -17.76 19.46 -7.14
CA LEU A 194 -16.91 18.68 -8.03
C LEU A 194 -16.92 19.14 -9.50
N ARG A 195 -17.35 20.38 -9.76
CA ARG A 195 -17.33 21.00 -11.10
C ARG A 195 -15.92 21.50 -11.40
N VAL A 196 -15.44 21.20 -12.60
CA VAL A 196 -14.13 21.66 -13.05
C VAL A 196 -14.15 23.17 -13.28
N ARG A 197 -13.19 23.89 -12.69
CA ARG A 197 -13.06 25.33 -12.85
C ARG A 197 -12.68 25.69 -14.29
N GLY A 198 -13.37 26.65 -14.85
CA GLY A 198 -13.12 27.14 -16.22
C GLY A 198 -13.64 26.23 -17.36
N VAL A 199 -14.32 25.12 -17.02
CA VAL A 199 -14.95 24.22 -18.02
C VAL A 199 -16.39 23.97 -17.60
N GLU A 200 -17.33 24.32 -18.46
CA GLU A 200 -18.75 24.09 -18.20
C GLU A 200 -19.15 22.63 -18.46
N GLY A 201 -20.09 22.12 -17.66
CA GLY A 201 -20.68 20.80 -17.85
C GLY A 201 -19.76 19.62 -17.46
N LEU A 202 -18.57 19.87 -16.91
CA LEU A 202 -17.61 18.83 -16.53
C LEU A 202 -17.47 18.70 -15.01
N ARG A 203 -17.50 17.46 -14.51
CA ARG A 203 -17.19 17.13 -13.12
C ARG A 203 -16.12 16.04 -13.05
N ILE A 204 -15.41 15.96 -11.91
CA ILE A 204 -14.48 14.88 -11.58
C ILE A 204 -14.99 14.18 -10.32
N SER A 205 -15.07 12.84 -10.38
CA SER A 205 -15.63 12.02 -9.31
C SER A 205 -14.79 10.78 -9.07
N ASP A 206 -13.62 10.97 -8.49
CA ASP A 206 -12.71 9.91 -8.10
C ASP A 206 -11.78 10.36 -6.95
N ALA A 207 -10.81 9.53 -6.57
CA ALA A 207 -9.87 9.83 -5.48
C ALA A 207 -9.01 11.07 -5.72
N SER A 208 -8.85 11.53 -6.97
CA SER A 208 -8.02 12.70 -7.31
C SER A 208 -8.55 14.01 -6.73
N ILE A 209 -9.86 14.07 -6.39
CA ILE A 209 -10.45 15.27 -5.79
C ILE A 209 -10.07 15.49 -4.32
N MET A 210 -9.58 14.46 -3.62
CA MET A 210 -9.23 14.58 -2.21
C MET A 210 -8.09 15.58 -2.02
N PRO A 211 -8.24 16.64 -1.20
CA PRO A 211 -7.18 17.62 -0.98
C PRO A 211 -5.95 17.03 -0.28
N THR A 212 -6.19 16.07 0.60
CA THR A 212 -5.17 15.31 1.32
C THR A 212 -5.57 13.85 1.36
N LEU A 213 -4.59 12.96 1.56
CA LEU A 213 -4.87 11.56 1.78
C LEU A 213 -5.69 11.38 3.06
N VAL A 214 -6.76 10.61 2.97
CA VAL A 214 -7.49 10.14 4.16
C VAL A 214 -6.59 9.22 4.97
N SER A 215 -6.70 9.24 6.28
CA SER A 215 -5.81 8.47 7.16
C SER A 215 -6.12 6.96 7.17
N ALA A 216 -6.40 6.39 5.98
CA ALA A 216 -6.75 4.99 5.76
C ALA A 216 -6.69 4.65 4.26
N ASN A 217 -7.16 3.43 3.90
CA ASN A 217 -7.32 2.98 2.52
C ASN A 217 -8.38 3.81 1.79
N THR A 218 -8.17 4.06 0.50
CA THR A 218 -8.97 5.03 -0.28
C THR A 218 -10.24 4.46 -0.91
N ASN A 219 -10.45 3.14 -0.90
CA ASN A 219 -11.58 2.52 -1.61
C ASN A 219 -12.95 3.00 -1.10
N ALA A 220 -13.18 2.91 0.21
CA ALA A 220 -14.46 3.32 0.79
C ALA A 220 -14.76 4.82 0.59
N PRO A 221 -13.82 5.76 0.86
CA PRO A 221 -14.06 7.18 0.57
C PRO A 221 -14.23 7.47 -0.93
N THR A 222 -13.59 6.72 -1.84
CA THR A 222 -13.81 6.88 -3.29
C THR A 222 -15.24 6.47 -3.68
N ILE A 223 -15.76 5.37 -3.14
CA ILE A 223 -17.16 4.97 -3.34
C ILE A 223 -18.09 6.06 -2.80
N MET A 224 -17.85 6.57 -1.59
CA MET A 224 -18.63 7.66 -1.01
C MET A 224 -18.62 8.92 -1.89
N ILE A 225 -17.47 9.29 -2.46
CA ILE A 225 -17.37 10.40 -3.41
C ILE A 225 -18.27 10.15 -4.63
N ALA A 226 -18.24 8.94 -5.19
CA ALA A 226 -19.07 8.60 -6.36
C ALA A 226 -20.57 8.68 -6.05
N GLU A 227 -21.02 8.10 -4.95
CA GLU A 227 -22.41 8.15 -4.49
C GLU A 227 -22.88 9.61 -4.27
N LYS A 228 -22.03 10.41 -3.59
CA LYS A 228 -22.32 11.83 -3.36
C LYS A 228 -22.37 12.63 -4.65
N THR A 229 -21.52 12.32 -5.62
CA THR A 229 -21.52 12.97 -6.93
C THR A 229 -22.79 12.65 -7.72
N ALA A 230 -23.21 11.38 -7.69
CA ALA A 230 -24.47 10.97 -8.35
C ALA A 230 -25.67 11.75 -7.77
N ASP A 231 -25.75 11.86 -6.45
CA ASP A 231 -26.77 12.64 -5.76
C ASP A 231 -26.77 14.15 -6.16
N MET A 232 -25.57 14.76 -6.26
CA MET A 232 -25.40 16.14 -6.72
C MET A 232 -25.85 16.34 -8.16
N ILE A 233 -25.58 15.38 -9.06
CA ILE A 233 -26.00 15.45 -10.45
C ILE A 233 -27.51 15.34 -10.56
N LEU A 234 -28.12 14.38 -9.87
CA LEU A 234 -29.57 14.17 -9.91
C LEU A 234 -30.36 15.37 -9.36
N ARG A 235 -29.87 16.00 -8.29
CA ARG A 235 -30.50 17.22 -7.73
C ARG A 235 -30.25 18.47 -8.56
N GLY A 236 -29.17 18.53 -9.31
CA GLY A 236 -28.85 19.68 -10.17
C GLY A 236 -29.42 19.57 -11.59
N ALA A 237 -30.00 18.42 -11.93
CA ALA A 237 -30.73 18.21 -13.20
C ALA A 237 -32.25 18.47 -13.09
N ALA A 238 -32.72 18.85 -11.90
CA ALA A 238 -34.10 19.25 -11.61
C ALA A 238 -34.23 20.83 -11.53
#